data_731bfa0ab0027c619b05dde9ad8a83ac
#
_entry.id   731bfa0ab0027c619b05dde9ad8a83ac
#
_cell.length_a   1.000
_cell.length_b   1.000
_cell.length_c   1.000
_cell.angle_alpha   90.00
_cell.angle_beta   90.00
_cell.angle_gamma   90.00
#
_symmetry.space_group_name_H-M   'P 1'
#
loop_
_entity.id
_entity.type
_entity.pdbx_description
1 polymer ?
#
loop_
_entity_poly.entity_id
_entity_poly.type
_entity_poly.pdbx_seq_one_letter_code
_entity_poly.pdbx_strand_id
1 'polypeptide(L)'
;MIFLDEIQECQEAITSLKFWALDNRFDVIASGSLLGIDYKRASSYPVGYVDYLKMYGIDFEEFLWGMGISEDMIMKLCSYLDLKAIIPEAIHSQMMKYFRQYIAIGGMPEAVQKYIDTRDFREVDRIQRSLLQGYQYDIAHYATAEEKVKAEKCYLSLAKQLLDKENHKFQYKEVEHGGRAQKYFSSIEWLLRADMVHLQGRRPSAAEG
;
A
#
# COMPACT_ATOMS: atom_id res chain seq x y z
N MET A 1 4.09 28.21 -2.28
CA MET A 1 3.95 26.75 -2.39
C MET A 1 3.29 26.40 -3.72
N ILE A 2 3.81 25.44 -4.45
CA ILE A 2 3.27 24.90 -5.70
C ILE A 2 2.97 23.43 -5.45
N PHE A 3 1.80 22.96 -5.88
CA PHE A 3 1.42 21.56 -5.81
C PHE A 3 1.21 21.01 -7.23
N LEU A 4 1.92 19.94 -7.57
CA LEU A 4 1.84 19.25 -8.86
C LEU A 4 1.29 17.85 -8.61
N ASP A 5 0.06 17.61 -9.05
CA ASP A 5 -0.60 16.32 -8.92
C ASP A 5 -0.38 15.46 -10.17
N GLU A 6 -0.29 14.14 -9.98
CA GLU A 6 -0.04 13.16 -11.05
C GLU A 6 1.14 13.53 -11.96
N ILE A 7 2.27 13.90 -11.32
CA ILE A 7 3.44 14.46 -12.05
C ILE A 7 4.01 13.48 -13.10
N GLN A 8 3.77 12.17 -12.97
CA GLN A 8 4.20 11.16 -13.94
C GLN A 8 3.54 11.35 -15.31
N GLU A 9 2.39 12.03 -15.41
CA GLU A 9 1.74 12.33 -16.68
C GLU A 9 2.46 13.41 -17.48
N CYS A 10 3.44 14.12 -16.87
CA CYS A 10 4.18 15.20 -17.52
C CYS A 10 5.68 15.07 -17.24
N GLN A 11 6.45 14.53 -18.19
CA GLN A 11 7.89 14.31 -18.06
C GLN A 11 8.68 15.62 -17.91
N GLU A 12 8.19 16.70 -18.53
CA GLU A 12 8.76 18.05 -18.44
C GLU A 12 8.60 18.60 -17.01
N ALA A 13 7.48 18.30 -16.35
CA ALA A 13 7.26 18.68 -14.97
C ALA A 13 8.24 17.97 -14.03
N ILE A 14 8.49 16.67 -14.21
CA ILE A 14 9.50 15.93 -13.44
C ILE A 14 10.88 16.55 -13.63
N THR A 15 11.27 16.84 -14.87
CA THR A 15 12.56 17.47 -15.19
C THR A 15 12.67 18.87 -14.60
N SER A 16 11.58 19.62 -14.50
CA SER A 16 11.54 20.96 -13.96
C SER A 16 11.75 21.04 -12.45
N LEU A 17 11.54 19.97 -11.69
CA LEU A 17 11.70 19.94 -10.23
C LEU A 17 13.09 20.43 -9.78
N LYS A 18 14.15 20.07 -10.53
CA LYS A 18 15.50 20.55 -10.27
C LYS A 18 15.60 22.08 -10.35
N PHE A 19 14.97 22.69 -11.35
CA PHE A 19 15.02 24.14 -11.54
C PHE A 19 14.22 24.86 -10.46
N TRP A 20 13.09 24.30 -10.02
CA TRP A 20 12.33 24.85 -8.90
C TRP A 20 13.12 24.80 -7.59
N ALA A 21 13.83 23.70 -7.33
CA ALA A 21 14.69 23.58 -6.15
C ALA A 21 15.84 24.60 -6.18
N LEU A 22 16.45 24.85 -7.34
CA LEU A 22 17.52 25.83 -7.50
C LEU A 22 17.02 27.29 -7.41
N ASP A 23 15.81 27.56 -7.89
CA ASP A 23 15.20 28.90 -7.83
C ASP A 23 14.84 29.33 -6.40
N ASN A 24 14.53 28.35 -5.54
CA ASN A 24 14.29 28.53 -4.10
C ASN A 24 13.25 29.62 -3.71
N ARG A 25 12.42 30.04 -4.67
CA ARG A 25 11.33 31.02 -4.42
C ARG A 25 10.04 30.34 -3.95
N PHE A 26 9.89 29.05 -4.21
CA PHE A 26 8.68 28.29 -3.94
C PHE A 26 9.02 26.93 -3.34
N ASP A 27 8.26 26.54 -2.32
CA ASP A 27 8.17 25.15 -1.91
C ASP A 27 7.33 24.41 -2.93
N VAL A 28 7.82 23.29 -3.45
CA VAL A 28 7.15 22.47 -4.45
C VAL A 28 6.85 21.10 -3.85
N ILE A 29 5.61 20.69 -3.89
CA ILE A 29 5.16 19.35 -3.52
C ILE A 29 4.62 18.70 -4.80
N ALA A 30 5.10 17.50 -5.10
CA ALA A 30 4.62 16.72 -6.23
C ALA A 30 4.07 15.38 -5.75
N SER A 31 2.92 14.97 -6.26
CA SER A 31 2.34 13.64 -6.01
C SER A 31 2.30 12.81 -7.30
N GLY A 32 2.27 11.49 -7.13
CA GLY A 32 2.11 10.55 -8.25
C GLY A 32 2.13 9.11 -7.79
N SER A 33 1.22 8.30 -8.33
CA SER A 33 1.02 6.92 -7.90
C SER A 33 2.05 5.94 -8.45
N LEU A 34 2.62 6.20 -9.61
CA LEU A 34 3.48 5.28 -10.36
C LEU A 34 4.90 5.83 -10.59
N LEU A 35 5.34 6.75 -9.73
CA LEU A 35 6.65 7.40 -9.84
C LEU A 35 7.81 6.40 -10.00
N GLY A 36 7.77 5.25 -9.34
CA GLY A 36 8.80 4.23 -9.45
C GLY A 36 8.91 3.54 -10.82
N ILE A 37 7.85 3.56 -11.62
CA ILE A 37 7.82 2.91 -12.95
C ILE A 37 8.27 3.88 -14.03
N ASP A 38 7.84 5.13 -13.97
CA ASP A 38 8.05 6.11 -15.03
C ASP A 38 9.40 6.82 -14.95
N TYR A 39 10.12 6.74 -13.84
CA TYR A 39 11.47 7.30 -13.72
C TYR A 39 12.45 6.85 -14.79
N LYS A 40 12.28 5.65 -15.32
CA LYS A 40 13.12 5.14 -16.42
C LYS A 40 12.88 5.86 -17.75
N ARG A 41 11.76 6.59 -17.87
CA ARG A 41 11.37 7.31 -19.09
C ARG A 41 11.75 8.78 -19.05
N ALA A 42 11.99 9.35 -17.86
CA ALA A 42 12.41 10.74 -17.74
C ALA A 42 13.80 10.94 -18.33
N SER A 43 13.96 11.94 -19.16
CA SER A 43 15.25 12.30 -19.81
C SER A 43 16.30 12.77 -18.79
N SER A 44 15.88 13.29 -17.65
CA SER A 44 16.73 13.69 -16.53
C SER A 44 15.93 13.61 -15.24
N TYR A 45 16.48 12.87 -14.27
CA TYR A 45 15.91 12.74 -12.95
C TYR A 45 16.59 13.73 -11.98
N PRO A 46 15.86 14.45 -11.13
CA PRO A 46 16.41 15.49 -10.25
C PRO A 46 17.10 14.91 -9.00
N VAL A 47 18.08 14.03 -9.19
CA VAL A 47 18.85 13.42 -8.08
C VAL A 47 19.48 14.50 -7.21
N GLY A 48 19.27 14.43 -5.90
CA GLY A 48 19.82 15.38 -4.92
C GLY A 48 19.05 16.69 -4.78
N TYR A 49 17.94 16.86 -5.49
CA TYR A 49 17.08 18.06 -5.42
C TYR A 49 15.67 17.77 -4.95
N VAL A 50 15.34 16.50 -4.69
CA VAL A 50 14.00 16.04 -4.31
C VAL A 50 14.11 15.06 -3.16
N ASP A 51 13.33 15.29 -2.13
CA ASP A 51 13.11 14.36 -1.03
C ASP A 51 11.86 13.54 -1.29
N TYR A 52 11.91 12.24 -0.99
CA TYR A 52 10.81 11.32 -1.20
C TYR A 52 10.12 10.98 0.10
N LEU A 53 8.81 11.17 0.08
CA LEU A 53 7.93 10.68 1.13
C LEU A 53 7.01 9.63 0.51
N LYS A 54 7.16 8.38 0.94
CA LYS A 54 6.25 7.31 0.55
C LYS A 54 5.02 7.35 1.44
N MET A 55 3.86 7.52 0.84
CA MET A 55 2.57 7.42 1.53
C MET A 55 2.07 5.98 1.46
N TYR A 56 1.73 5.43 2.59
CA TYR A 56 1.12 4.11 2.73
C TYR A 56 -0.38 4.24 2.96
N GLY A 57 -1.10 3.14 2.86
CA GLY A 57 -2.46 3.07 3.37
C GLY A 57 -2.48 3.29 4.88
N ILE A 58 -3.64 3.71 5.40
CA ILE A 58 -3.89 3.92 6.83
C ILE A 58 -3.56 2.62 7.57
N ASP A 59 -2.72 2.70 8.61
CA ASP A 59 -2.40 1.57 9.45
C ASP A 59 -3.45 1.36 10.56
N PHE A 60 -3.25 0.35 11.40
CA PHE A 60 -4.23 0.04 12.44
C PHE A 60 -4.30 1.11 13.53
N GLU A 61 -3.20 1.75 13.85
CA GLU A 61 -3.15 2.85 14.83
C GLU A 61 -3.89 4.07 14.31
N GLU A 62 -3.63 4.48 13.08
CA GLU A 62 -4.33 5.57 12.39
C GLU A 62 -5.83 5.27 12.25
N PHE A 63 -6.19 4.00 11.97
CA PHE A 63 -7.57 3.57 11.96
C PHE A 63 -8.22 3.74 13.34
N LEU A 64 -7.54 3.39 14.42
CA LEU A 64 -8.02 3.58 15.79
C LEU A 64 -8.28 5.06 16.10
N TRP A 65 -7.39 5.97 15.66
CA TRP A 65 -7.61 7.41 15.79
C TRP A 65 -8.88 7.85 15.05
N GLY A 66 -9.06 7.40 13.82
CA GLY A 66 -10.29 7.66 13.05
C GLY A 66 -11.55 7.10 13.71
N MET A 67 -11.42 6.01 14.49
CA MET A 67 -12.52 5.45 15.27
C MET A 67 -12.76 6.17 16.60
N GLY A 68 -11.98 7.21 16.92
CA GLY A 68 -12.11 8.02 18.12
C GLY A 68 -11.34 7.49 19.33
N ILE A 69 -10.41 6.57 19.13
CA ILE A 69 -9.52 6.11 20.21
C ILE A 69 -8.42 7.16 20.37
N SER A 70 -8.25 7.66 21.60
CA SER A 70 -7.24 8.68 21.91
C SER A 70 -5.82 8.11 21.89
N GLU A 71 -4.85 8.97 21.60
CA GLU A 71 -3.43 8.65 21.64
C GLU A 71 -3.00 8.12 23.02
N ASP A 72 -3.52 8.71 24.11
CA ASP A 72 -3.26 8.24 25.48
C ASP A 72 -3.68 6.78 25.69
N MET A 73 -4.81 6.36 25.09
CA MET A 73 -5.26 4.97 25.18
C MET A 73 -4.32 4.04 24.41
N ILE A 74 -3.82 4.47 23.26
CA ILE A 74 -2.85 3.72 22.46
C ILE A 74 -1.53 3.59 23.19
N MET A 75 -1.00 4.69 23.76
CA MET A 75 0.19 4.66 24.58
C MET A 75 0.04 3.72 25.78
N LYS A 76 -1.14 3.71 26.41
CA LYS A 76 -1.43 2.77 27.50
C LYS A 76 -1.41 1.31 27.01
N LEU A 77 -1.92 1.03 25.81
CA LEU A 77 -1.84 -0.32 25.21
C LEU A 77 -0.38 -0.72 24.97
N CYS A 78 0.44 0.17 24.42
CA CYS A 78 1.87 -0.08 24.22
C CYS A 78 2.59 -0.36 25.55
N SER A 79 2.22 0.33 26.63
CA SER A 79 2.84 0.10 27.95
C SER A 79 2.64 -1.32 28.48
N TYR A 80 1.56 -2.02 28.14
CA TYR A 80 1.38 -3.44 28.51
C TYR A 80 2.42 -4.34 27.82
N LEU A 81 2.82 -4.02 26.59
CA LEU A 81 3.88 -4.75 25.87
C LEU A 81 5.25 -4.52 26.54
N ASP A 82 5.59 -3.26 26.82
CA ASP A 82 6.88 -2.90 27.43
C ASP A 82 7.04 -3.52 28.82
N LEU A 83 5.96 -3.52 29.60
CA LEU A 83 5.93 -4.11 30.94
C LEU A 83 5.73 -5.63 30.94
N LYS A 84 5.52 -6.25 29.77
CA LYS A 84 5.14 -7.65 29.61
C LYS A 84 3.93 -8.02 30.50
N ALA A 85 3.01 -7.08 30.66
CA ALA A 85 1.82 -7.22 31.50
C ALA A 85 0.65 -7.77 30.69
N ILE A 86 -0.27 -8.43 31.39
CA ILE A 86 -1.48 -8.96 30.77
C ILE A 86 -2.45 -7.81 30.49
N ILE A 87 -2.90 -7.69 29.24
CA ILE A 87 -3.95 -6.73 28.85
C ILE A 87 -5.27 -7.22 29.45
N PRO A 88 -6.04 -6.35 30.16
CA PRO A 88 -7.36 -6.71 30.65
C PRO A 88 -8.27 -7.21 29.53
N GLU A 89 -9.02 -8.27 29.80
CA GLU A 89 -9.85 -8.97 28.80
C GLU A 89 -10.83 -8.03 28.06
N ALA A 90 -11.43 -7.10 28.77
CA ALA A 90 -12.36 -6.13 28.17
C ALA A 90 -11.67 -5.24 27.11
N ILE A 91 -10.43 -4.79 27.41
CA ILE A 91 -9.64 -3.98 26.48
C ILE A 91 -9.19 -4.84 25.30
N HIS A 92 -8.69 -6.04 25.55
CA HIS A 92 -8.28 -6.98 24.51
C HIS A 92 -9.42 -7.30 23.56
N SER A 93 -10.58 -7.68 24.09
CA SER A 93 -11.78 -7.99 23.28
C SER A 93 -12.23 -6.81 22.42
N GLN A 94 -12.18 -5.57 22.96
CA GLN A 94 -12.53 -4.37 22.21
C GLN A 94 -11.51 -4.10 21.09
N MET A 95 -10.22 -4.21 21.36
CA MET A 95 -9.17 -4.04 20.34
C MET A 95 -9.27 -5.10 19.25
N MET A 96 -9.55 -6.34 19.61
CA MET A 96 -9.78 -7.42 18.64
C MET A 96 -11.00 -7.17 17.76
N LYS A 97 -12.04 -6.50 18.28
CA LYS A 97 -13.18 -6.06 17.48
C LYS A 97 -12.77 -5.02 16.45
N TYR A 98 -12.02 -3.98 16.84
CA TYR A 98 -11.50 -2.98 15.91
C TYR A 98 -10.55 -3.59 14.89
N PHE A 99 -9.69 -4.50 15.32
CA PHE A 99 -8.76 -5.17 14.41
C PHE A 99 -9.46 -5.99 13.32
N ARG A 100 -10.53 -6.72 13.68
CA ARG A 100 -11.35 -7.43 12.69
C ARG A 100 -12.06 -6.48 11.73
N GLN A 101 -12.52 -5.33 12.22
CA GLN A 101 -13.09 -4.27 11.36
C GLN A 101 -12.04 -3.75 10.39
N TYR A 102 -10.85 -3.40 10.90
CA TYR A 102 -9.74 -2.93 10.08
C TYR A 102 -9.34 -3.94 9.00
N ILE A 103 -9.22 -5.22 9.32
CA ILE A 103 -8.93 -6.26 8.32
C ILE A 103 -10.00 -6.31 7.22
N ALA A 104 -11.28 -6.12 7.58
CA ALA A 104 -12.37 -6.16 6.61
C ALA A 104 -12.45 -4.88 5.74
N ILE A 105 -12.09 -3.73 6.30
CA ILE A 105 -12.14 -2.43 5.62
C ILE A 105 -10.88 -2.18 4.80
N GLY A 106 -9.73 -2.60 5.33
CA GLY A 106 -8.40 -2.28 4.79
C GLY A 106 -7.94 -0.86 5.15
N GLY A 107 -6.77 -0.48 4.63
CA GLY A 107 -6.13 0.80 4.90
C GLY A 107 -6.36 1.87 3.83
N MET A 108 -7.24 1.67 2.84
CA MET A 108 -7.50 2.70 1.83
C MET A 108 -8.29 3.86 2.45
N PRO A 109 -7.79 5.12 2.39
CA PRO A 109 -8.37 6.25 3.11
C PRO A 109 -9.85 6.46 2.83
N GLU A 110 -10.28 6.36 1.56
CA GLU A 110 -11.68 6.50 1.17
C GLU A 110 -12.58 5.43 1.81
N ALA A 111 -12.11 4.18 1.86
CA ALA A 111 -12.84 3.07 2.47
C ALA A 111 -12.96 3.26 4.00
N VAL A 112 -11.87 3.67 4.64
CA VAL A 112 -11.83 3.96 6.08
C VAL A 112 -12.77 5.13 6.42
N GLN A 113 -12.66 6.25 5.68
CA GLN A 113 -13.53 7.41 5.90
C GLN A 113 -15.01 7.05 5.72
N LYS A 114 -15.34 6.30 4.65
CA LYS A 114 -16.72 5.85 4.43
C LYS A 114 -17.24 5.02 5.58
N TYR A 115 -16.42 4.11 6.12
CA TYR A 115 -16.83 3.33 7.27
C TYR A 115 -17.02 4.17 8.53
N ILE A 116 -16.16 5.15 8.78
CA ILE A 116 -16.29 6.08 9.91
C ILE A 116 -17.61 6.83 9.82
N ASP A 117 -17.98 7.31 8.64
CA ASP A 117 -19.18 8.12 8.42
C ASP A 117 -20.48 7.30 8.49
N THR A 118 -20.48 6.09 7.93
CA THR A 118 -21.72 5.34 7.70
C THR A 118 -21.87 4.13 8.62
N ARG A 119 -20.79 3.55 9.12
CA ARG A 119 -20.74 2.26 9.81
C ARG A 119 -21.35 1.10 9.00
N ASP A 120 -21.41 1.25 7.68
CA ASP A 120 -21.99 0.28 6.76
C ASP A 120 -20.92 -0.37 5.87
N PHE A 121 -20.69 -1.67 6.07
CA PHE A 121 -19.74 -2.46 5.27
C PHE A 121 -20.14 -2.58 3.79
N ARG A 122 -21.40 -2.40 3.43
CA ARG A 122 -21.84 -2.44 2.02
C ARG A 122 -21.33 -1.24 1.24
N GLU A 123 -21.25 -0.08 1.89
CA GLU A 123 -20.66 1.13 1.27
C GLU A 123 -19.15 0.96 1.10
N VAL A 124 -18.48 0.35 2.08
CA VAL A 124 -17.05 0.01 1.99
C VAL A 124 -16.79 -0.98 0.85
N ASP A 125 -17.58 -2.05 0.72
CA ASP A 125 -17.46 -3.05 -0.35
C ASP A 125 -17.56 -2.41 -1.76
N ARG A 126 -18.43 -1.42 -1.94
CA ARG A 126 -18.53 -0.66 -3.21
C ARG A 126 -17.22 0.06 -3.54
N ILE A 127 -16.62 0.73 -2.55
CA ILE A 127 -15.35 1.43 -2.73
C ILE A 127 -14.24 0.43 -3.03
N GLN A 128 -14.15 -0.66 -2.26
CA GLN A 128 -13.15 -1.70 -2.47
C GLN A 128 -13.24 -2.31 -3.87
N ARG A 129 -14.45 -2.58 -4.37
CA ARG A 129 -14.64 -3.06 -5.75
C ARG A 129 -14.19 -2.05 -6.79
N SER A 130 -14.50 -0.77 -6.59
CA SER A 130 -14.04 0.31 -7.48
C SER A 130 -12.52 0.39 -7.52
N LEU A 131 -11.86 0.33 -6.35
CA LEU A 131 -10.40 0.32 -6.24
C LEU A 131 -9.77 -0.89 -6.95
N LEU A 132 -10.34 -2.09 -6.76
CA LEU A 132 -9.87 -3.30 -7.46
C LEU A 132 -9.98 -3.16 -8.98
N GLN A 133 -11.07 -2.58 -9.48
CA GLN A 133 -11.22 -2.29 -10.91
C GLN A 133 -10.21 -1.23 -11.39
N GLY A 134 -9.95 -0.21 -10.59
CA GLY A 134 -8.91 0.79 -10.86
C GLY A 134 -7.53 0.14 -11.03
N TYR A 135 -7.11 -0.70 -10.09
CA TYR A 135 -5.84 -1.43 -10.19
C TYR A 135 -5.75 -2.33 -11.43
N GLN A 136 -6.83 -3.01 -11.79
CA GLN A 136 -6.87 -3.80 -13.03
C GLN A 136 -6.73 -2.91 -14.26
N TYR A 137 -7.32 -1.73 -14.24
CA TYR A 137 -7.18 -0.74 -15.31
C TYR A 137 -5.73 -0.24 -15.41
N ASP A 138 -5.09 0.05 -14.30
CA ASP A 138 -3.69 0.49 -14.25
C ASP A 138 -2.74 -0.60 -14.78
N ILE A 139 -2.93 -1.85 -14.38
CA ILE A 139 -2.19 -2.99 -14.97
C ILE A 139 -2.40 -3.03 -16.48
N ALA A 140 -3.63 -2.78 -16.94
CA ALA A 140 -3.96 -2.78 -18.35
C ALA A 140 -3.33 -1.61 -19.12
N HIS A 141 -3.12 -0.48 -18.48
CA HIS A 141 -2.63 0.74 -19.10
C HIS A 141 -1.10 0.84 -19.09
N TYR A 142 -0.48 0.53 -17.96
CA TYR A 142 0.96 0.78 -17.75
C TYR A 142 1.87 -0.44 -17.97
N ALA A 143 1.33 -1.67 -17.91
CA ALA A 143 2.10 -2.86 -18.22
C ALA A 143 2.27 -3.04 -19.74
N THR A 144 3.42 -3.59 -20.15
CA THR A 144 3.61 -3.99 -21.54
C THR A 144 2.60 -5.06 -21.95
N ALA A 145 2.30 -5.19 -23.25
CA ALA A 145 1.32 -6.16 -23.74
C ALA A 145 1.60 -7.61 -23.27
N GLU A 146 2.89 -7.98 -23.14
CA GLU A 146 3.29 -9.30 -22.65
C GLU A 146 3.13 -9.44 -21.13
N GLU A 147 3.44 -8.39 -20.37
CA GLU A 147 3.38 -8.38 -18.90
C GLU A 147 1.95 -8.26 -18.37
N LYS A 148 1.07 -7.54 -19.09
CA LYS A 148 -0.31 -7.28 -18.71
C LYS A 148 -1.06 -8.55 -18.26
N VAL A 149 -1.14 -9.54 -19.12
CA VAL A 149 -1.88 -10.79 -18.86
C VAL A 149 -1.26 -11.56 -17.70
N LYS A 150 0.08 -11.56 -17.60
CA LYS A 150 0.80 -12.25 -16.53
C LYS A 150 0.64 -11.52 -15.19
N ALA A 151 0.75 -10.19 -15.18
CA ALA A 151 0.57 -9.36 -13.99
C ALA A 151 -0.87 -9.46 -13.44
N GLU A 152 -1.87 -9.38 -14.32
CA GLU A 152 -3.27 -9.55 -13.96
C GLU A 152 -3.54 -10.93 -13.32
N LYS A 153 -3.04 -12.01 -13.94
CA LYS A 153 -3.15 -13.37 -13.36
C LYS A 153 -2.48 -13.46 -11.98
N CYS A 154 -1.28 -12.90 -11.83
CA CYS A 154 -0.61 -12.85 -10.54
C CYS A 154 -1.44 -12.10 -9.51
N TYR A 155 -1.92 -10.89 -9.85
CA TYR A 155 -2.72 -10.06 -8.99
C TYR A 155 -4.00 -10.75 -8.52
N LEU A 156 -4.77 -11.32 -9.44
CA LEU A 156 -6.01 -12.05 -9.13
C LEU A 156 -5.77 -13.32 -8.29
N SER A 157 -4.60 -13.95 -8.41
CA SER A 157 -4.27 -15.14 -7.62
C SER A 157 -3.96 -14.81 -6.15
N LEU A 158 -3.58 -13.57 -5.83
CA LEU A 158 -3.16 -13.16 -4.49
C LEU A 158 -4.25 -13.37 -3.44
N ALA A 159 -5.48 -12.98 -3.73
CA ALA A 159 -6.60 -13.12 -2.78
C ALA A 159 -6.78 -14.58 -2.34
N LYS A 160 -6.70 -15.54 -3.28
CA LYS A 160 -6.78 -16.96 -2.97
C LYS A 160 -5.59 -17.44 -2.15
N GLN A 161 -4.37 -16.99 -2.50
CA GLN A 161 -3.14 -17.40 -1.83
C GLN A 161 -3.02 -16.83 -0.41
N LEU A 162 -3.51 -15.61 -0.17
CA LEU A 162 -3.54 -14.98 1.15
C LEU A 162 -4.51 -15.69 2.13
N LEU A 163 -5.51 -16.41 1.60
CA LEU A 163 -6.43 -17.24 2.41
C LEU A 163 -5.83 -18.58 2.82
N ASP A 164 -4.73 -19.00 2.21
CA ASP A 164 -4.05 -20.25 2.56
C ASP A 164 -3.31 -20.08 3.89
N LYS A 165 -3.79 -20.77 4.93
CA LYS A 165 -3.23 -20.70 6.29
C LYS A 165 -1.95 -21.52 6.46
N GLU A 166 -1.70 -22.46 5.56
CA GLU A 166 -0.56 -23.38 5.65
C GLU A 166 0.68 -22.85 4.93
N ASN A 167 0.48 -21.99 3.92
CA ASN A 167 1.57 -21.53 3.09
C ASN A 167 1.60 -20.00 2.96
N HIS A 168 2.59 -19.39 3.59
CA HIS A 168 2.77 -17.94 3.58
C HIS A 168 3.68 -17.43 2.45
N LYS A 169 4.04 -18.31 1.48
CA LYS A 169 4.88 -17.93 0.34
C LYS A 169 4.05 -17.89 -0.93
N PHE A 170 4.27 -16.87 -1.75
CA PHE A 170 3.65 -16.80 -3.07
C PHE A 170 4.03 -18.03 -3.91
N GLN A 171 3.04 -18.71 -4.44
CA GLN A 171 3.18 -19.95 -5.20
C GLN A 171 2.81 -19.70 -6.66
N TYR A 172 3.79 -19.77 -7.54
CA TYR A 172 3.57 -19.58 -8.98
C TYR A 172 2.65 -20.64 -9.61
N LYS A 173 2.57 -21.84 -9.05
CA LYS A 173 1.65 -22.91 -9.48
C LYS A 173 0.18 -22.56 -9.28
N GLU A 174 -0.13 -21.65 -8.34
CA GLU A 174 -1.48 -21.19 -8.04
C GLU A 174 -1.93 -20.05 -8.98
N VAL A 175 -1.02 -19.46 -9.74
CA VAL A 175 -1.35 -18.46 -10.78
C VAL A 175 -1.99 -19.16 -11.99
N GLU A 176 -1.40 -20.29 -12.41
CA GLU A 176 -1.95 -21.21 -13.40
C GLU A 176 -1.33 -22.61 -13.24
N HIS A 177 -2.02 -23.62 -13.75
CA HIS A 177 -1.52 -25.00 -13.71
C HIS A 177 -0.13 -25.10 -14.36
N GLY A 178 0.86 -25.57 -13.61
CA GLY A 178 2.26 -25.66 -14.09
C GLY A 178 3.02 -24.33 -14.10
N GLY A 179 2.48 -23.28 -13.48
CA GLY A 179 3.15 -21.97 -13.34
C GLY A 179 4.51 -22.09 -12.66
N ARG A 180 5.53 -21.43 -13.25
CA ARG A 180 6.91 -21.42 -12.74
C ARG A 180 7.39 -20.00 -12.50
N ALA A 181 8.32 -19.82 -11.54
CA ALA A 181 8.94 -18.54 -11.23
C ALA A 181 9.46 -17.82 -12.48
N GLN A 182 10.18 -18.53 -13.35
CA GLN A 182 10.74 -17.97 -14.58
C GLN A 182 9.71 -17.26 -15.46
N LYS A 183 8.46 -17.70 -15.46
CA LYS A 183 7.37 -17.09 -16.26
C LYS A 183 6.77 -15.85 -15.64
N TYR A 184 6.70 -15.77 -14.30
CA TYR A 184 5.91 -14.78 -13.58
C TYR A 184 6.73 -13.85 -12.68
N PHE A 185 8.04 -14.06 -12.56
CA PHE A 185 8.89 -13.27 -11.67
C PHE A 185 8.87 -11.78 -12.04
N SER A 186 9.03 -11.46 -13.32
CA SER A 186 8.97 -10.07 -13.81
C SER A 186 7.63 -9.40 -13.54
N SER A 187 6.54 -10.17 -13.62
CA SER A 187 5.19 -9.65 -13.34
C SER A 187 4.98 -9.34 -11.85
N ILE A 188 5.53 -10.16 -10.96
CA ILE A 188 5.53 -9.86 -9.51
C ILE A 188 6.42 -8.66 -9.20
N GLU A 189 7.62 -8.57 -9.81
CA GLU A 189 8.48 -7.39 -9.66
C GLU A 189 7.79 -6.11 -10.16
N TRP A 190 7.03 -6.20 -11.25
CA TRP A 190 6.25 -5.09 -11.75
C TRP A 190 5.18 -4.64 -10.75
N LEU A 191 4.38 -5.58 -10.20
CA LEU A 191 3.37 -5.30 -9.18
C LEU A 191 3.98 -4.67 -7.90
N LEU A 192 5.17 -5.12 -7.51
CA LEU A 192 5.92 -4.55 -6.39
C LEU A 192 6.39 -3.10 -6.68
N ARG A 193 6.88 -2.84 -7.89
CA ARG A 193 7.31 -1.49 -8.31
C ARG A 193 6.13 -0.53 -8.44
N ALA A 194 4.97 -1.05 -8.87
CA ALA A 194 3.72 -0.31 -8.93
C ALA A 194 3.09 -0.07 -7.56
N ASP A 195 3.72 -0.57 -6.50
CA ASP A 195 3.24 -0.49 -5.11
C ASP A 195 1.85 -1.12 -4.87
N MET A 196 1.42 -1.98 -5.81
CA MET A 196 0.15 -2.71 -5.72
C MET A 196 0.22 -3.89 -4.74
N VAL A 197 1.41 -4.37 -4.46
CA VAL A 197 1.69 -5.45 -3.51
C VAL A 197 2.97 -5.19 -2.74
N HIS A 198 3.05 -5.71 -1.53
CA HIS A 198 4.25 -5.61 -0.69
C HIS A 198 4.77 -6.98 -0.33
N LEU A 199 6.10 -7.12 -0.28
CA LEU A 199 6.75 -8.29 0.29
C LEU A 199 6.85 -8.12 1.80
N GLN A 200 6.22 -9.02 2.54
CA GLN A 200 6.45 -9.11 3.98
C GLN A 200 7.66 -10.05 4.22
N GLY A 201 8.81 -9.47 4.57
CA GLY A 201 9.97 -10.24 5.03
C GLY A 201 9.70 -10.89 6.39
N ARG A 202 10.30 -12.07 6.66
CA ARG A 202 10.38 -12.55 8.05
C ARG A 202 11.07 -11.47 8.87
N ARG A 203 10.43 -10.97 9.91
CA ARG A 203 11.17 -10.28 10.97
C ARG A 203 12.17 -11.31 11.51
N PRO A 204 13.46 -10.97 11.64
CA PRO A 204 14.37 -11.84 12.39
C PRO A 204 13.73 -12.04 13.76
N SER A 205 13.63 -13.31 14.20
CA SER A 205 13.16 -13.60 15.55
C SER A 205 14.09 -12.86 16.51
N ALA A 206 13.53 -12.14 17.50
CA ALA A 206 14.27 -11.43 18.54
C ALA A 206 15.03 -12.39 19.52
N ALA A 207 15.49 -13.54 19.02
CA ALA A 207 16.12 -14.63 19.76
C ALA A 207 17.59 -14.87 19.38
N GLU A 208 18.26 -13.90 18.73
CA GLU A 208 19.71 -13.95 18.52
C GLU A 208 20.30 -12.56 18.83
N GLY A 209 20.41 -12.24 20.11
CA GLY A 209 21.13 -11.10 20.66
C GLY A 209 21.37 -11.33 22.13
#